data_d3b024bc2ba5b1ebf6008b36eb489cd5
#
_entry.id   d3b024bc2ba5b1ebf6008b36eb489cd5
#
_cell.length_a   1.000
_cell.length_b   1.000
_cell.length_c   1.000
_cell.angle_alpha   90.00
_cell.angle_beta   90.00
_cell.angle_gamma   90.00
#
_symmetry.space_group_name_H-M   'P 1'
#
loop_
_entity.id
_entity.type
_entity.pdbx_description
1 polymer ?
#
loop_
_entity_poly.entity_id
_entity_poly.type
_entity_poly.pdbx_seq_one_letter_code
_entity_poly.pdbx_strand_id
1 'polypeptide(L)'
;MVEWSGIDRERFERAVQMLVRDVFGATSIDGAGGDLAQDLRWDSPDGLVIFEIKSFDKRLASSQKKQIQRSLKRCGELHAPARWILITRSNPRAQELAWLQLQAADLPGIALEWFGRDWLDRQVAGREDVISYVEGEDYKLLRRARSLELERTAGATGADLLSRHEQLRQLGNDISPYWRWDVSSGRDGIMRVLNAKRPESVTIDPIALKPTFHFPAEDAEAARLADQLSQTLAVGGDVTVPGRYLDKIEIEAASEATQRLFDPNPELPDSLRIVSVPSTEGLPLALTLHIEREGQRTGHSLDLTITKQLTGAEGRTLLGHDCSQLLNLHMVLPDEGSQVQGKLTLDMKPVHGRRPHEVGPAITWLCELTGEESLALTAGPLQVGRFSGDARWPQDLTALRMLIRALVVLQEHLGTLLPVPSQLPSATQLREILDVAQALSGTPAKQRFDGIDATVQRGKLRAFLDAIPTEPGALYITNVRAIELDGQPIEVPGVALWAPNMQLENRAELEALSLDVTDHQVRFRSAPDADIYLTRAVAEPGAPWTAVPT
;
A
#
# COMPACT_ATOMS: atom_id res chain seq x y z
N MET A 1 -15.79 -40.62 0.16
CA MET A 1 -14.58 -41.46 0.26
C MET A 1 -14.58 -42.28 -1.01
N VAL A 2 -13.51 -42.21 -1.78
CA VAL A 2 -13.40 -42.92 -3.08
C VAL A 2 -13.21 -44.40 -2.85
N GLU A 3 -13.99 -45.25 -3.59
CA GLU A 3 -13.80 -46.70 -3.60
C GLU A 3 -12.70 -47.06 -4.61
N TRP A 4 -11.46 -47.17 -4.16
CA TRP A 4 -10.30 -47.47 -5.01
C TRP A 4 -10.26 -48.88 -5.55
N SER A 5 -10.95 -49.83 -4.87
CA SER A 5 -11.11 -51.20 -5.39
C SER A 5 -12.17 -51.22 -6.47
N GLY A 6 -11.90 -51.83 -7.61
CA GLY A 6 -12.83 -51.90 -8.73
C GLY A 6 -12.64 -50.81 -9.79
N ILE A 7 -11.84 -49.80 -9.56
CA ILE A 7 -11.46 -48.86 -10.60
C ILE A 7 -10.54 -49.56 -11.60
N ASP A 8 -10.72 -49.34 -12.90
CA ASP A 8 -9.80 -49.89 -13.90
C ASP A 8 -8.37 -49.38 -13.68
N ARG A 9 -7.39 -50.11 -14.21
CA ARG A 9 -5.99 -49.85 -13.98
C ARG A 9 -5.55 -48.45 -14.48
N GLU A 10 -5.96 -48.12 -15.70
CA GLU A 10 -5.53 -46.88 -16.35
C GLU A 10 -6.10 -45.65 -15.62
N ARG A 11 -7.39 -45.73 -15.23
CA ARG A 11 -8.04 -44.67 -14.46
C ARG A 11 -7.42 -44.51 -13.10
N PHE A 12 -7.04 -45.57 -12.41
CA PHE A 12 -6.32 -45.49 -11.15
C PHE A 12 -4.95 -44.84 -11.31
N GLU A 13 -4.15 -45.31 -12.26
CA GLU A 13 -2.81 -44.79 -12.53
C GLU A 13 -2.88 -43.28 -12.84
N ARG A 14 -3.82 -42.85 -13.68
CA ARG A 14 -4.01 -41.45 -14.04
C ARG A 14 -4.50 -40.61 -12.86
N ALA A 15 -5.41 -41.09 -12.02
CA ALA A 15 -5.84 -40.41 -10.81
C ALA A 15 -4.68 -40.19 -9.83
N VAL A 16 -3.84 -41.20 -9.62
CA VAL A 16 -2.66 -41.12 -8.79
C VAL A 16 -1.64 -40.15 -9.39
N GLN A 17 -1.44 -40.12 -10.70
CA GLN A 17 -0.59 -39.17 -11.38
C GLN A 17 -1.07 -37.73 -11.15
N MET A 18 -2.37 -37.47 -11.24
CA MET A 18 -2.94 -36.14 -10.90
C MET A 18 -2.63 -35.76 -9.47
N LEU A 19 -2.88 -36.67 -8.50
CA LEU A 19 -2.61 -36.40 -7.08
C LEU A 19 -1.14 -36.12 -6.80
N VAL A 20 -0.23 -36.93 -7.35
CA VAL A 20 1.21 -36.79 -7.10
C VAL A 20 1.76 -35.50 -7.75
N ARG A 21 1.26 -35.15 -8.93
CA ARG A 21 1.60 -33.87 -9.57
C ARG A 21 1.14 -32.68 -8.73
N ASP A 22 -0.09 -32.73 -8.25
CA ASP A 22 -0.67 -31.66 -7.42
C ASP A 22 0.02 -31.49 -6.06
N VAL A 23 0.43 -32.63 -5.43
CA VAL A 23 1.01 -32.60 -4.08
C VAL A 23 2.50 -32.25 -4.10
N PHE A 24 3.24 -32.80 -5.08
CA PHE A 24 4.71 -32.70 -5.12
C PHE A 24 5.24 -31.88 -6.29
N GLY A 25 4.41 -31.52 -7.27
CA GLY A 25 4.89 -30.91 -8.52
C GLY A 25 5.66 -31.90 -9.42
N ALA A 26 5.40 -33.20 -9.27
CA ALA A 26 6.12 -34.24 -10.00
C ALA A 26 5.75 -34.24 -11.49
N THR A 27 6.69 -34.65 -12.34
CA THR A 27 6.48 -34.83 -13.79
C THR A 27 6.19 -36.29 -14.11
N SER A 28 5.15 -36.55 -14.91
CA SER A 28 4.86 -37.90 -15.44
C SER A 28 5.83 -38.24 -16.56
N ILE A 29 6.30 -39.49 -16.56
CA ILE A 29 7.16 -40.01 -17.63
C ILE A 29 6.33 -40.90 -18.53
N ASP A 30 6.35 -40.63 -19.84
CA ASP A 30 5.60 -41.46 -20.82
C ASP A 30 6.34 -42.78 -21.04
N GLY A 31 5.62 -43.87 -20.80
CA GLY A 31 6.13 -45.23 -20.93
C GLY A 31 6.23 -45.74 -22.37
N ALA A 32 5.87 -44.97 -23.42
CA ALA A 32 5.84 -45.40 -24.81
C ALA A 32 7.19 -45.85 -25.39
N GLY A 33 8.30 -45.58 -24.70
CA GLY A 33 9.67 -46.02 -25.09
C GLY A 33 10.38 -46.89 -24.05
N GLY A 34 9.64 -47.43 -23.06
CA GLY A 34 10.16 -48.03 -21.83
C GLY A 34 10.34 -46.96 -20.75
N ASP A 35 9.55 -47.08 -19.70
CA ASP A 35 9.44 -46.13 -18.57
C ASP A 35 10.73 -45.95 -17.73
N LEU A 36 11.80 -46.61 -18.13
CA LEU A 36 13.08 -46.60 -17.42
C LEU A 36 12.90 -46.84 -15.90
N ALA A 37 11.85 -47.56 -15.49
CA ALA A 37 11.45 -47.88 -14.12
C ALA A 37 11.07 -46.63 -13.27
N GLN A 38 10.33 -45.68 -13.85
CA GLN A 38 9.76 -44.51 -13.18
C GLN A 38 8.42 -44.11 -13.80
N ASP A 39 7.34 -44.06 -13.00
CA ASP A 39 6.02 -43.57 -13.45
C ASP A 39 5.96 -42.03 -13.31
N LEU A 40 6.51 -41.47 -12.19
CA LEU A 40 6.67 -40.03 -12.00
C LEU A 40 8.01 -39.71 -11.34
N ARG A 41 8.49 -38.54 -11.64
CA ARG A 41 9.74 -37.99 -11.12
C ARG A 41 9.51 -36.62 -10.47
N TRP A 42 10.14 -36.40 -9.34
CA TRP A 42 10.19 -35.12 -8.68
C TRP A 42 11.62 -34.79 -8.22
N ASP A 43 12.15 -33.68 -8.75
CA ASP A 43 13.45 -33.14 -8.33
C ASP A 43 13.22 -32.28 -7.07
N SER A 44 13.26 -32.91 -5.89
CA SER A 44 13.06 -32.22 -4.62
C SER A 44 14.34 -31.53 -4.13
N PRO A 45 14.26 -30.57 -3.17
CA PRO A 45 15.43 -29.97 -2.56
C PRO A 45 16.39 -30.99 -1.90
N ASP A 46 15.84 -32.12 -1.43
CA ASP A 46 16.58 -33.19 -0.75
C ASP A 46 17.08 -34.28 -1.71
N GLY A 47 16.89 -34.09 -3.02
CA GLY A 47 17.31 -35.03 -4.05
C GLY A 47 16.17 -35.62 -4.87
N LEU A 48 16.51 -36.47 -5.81
CA LEU A 48 15.58 -37.09 -6.74
C LEU A 48 14.60 -38.04 -6.03
N VAL A 49 13.30 -37.84 -6.23
CA VAL A 49 12.23 -38.73 -5.76
C VAL A 49 11.54 -39.38 -6.96
N ILE A 50 11.42 -40.70 -6.93
CA ILE A 50 10.72 -41.49 -7.94
C ILE A 50 9.52 -42.16 -7.32
N PHE A 51 8.38 -42.04 -8.03
CA PHE A 51 7.13 -42.71 -7.65
C PHE A 51 6.84 -43.86 -8.61
N GLU A 52 6.48 -44.98 -8.05
CA GLU A 52 6.05 -46.18 -8.77
C GLU A 52 4.60 -46.50 -8.41
N ILE A 53 3.73 -46.55 -9.42
CA ILE A 53 2.29 -46.79 -9.23
C ILE A 53 1.98 -48.23 -9.56
N LYS A 54 1.29 -48.92 -8.66
CA LYS A 54 0.84 -50.31 -8.87
C LYS A 54 -0.62 -50.46 -8.45
N SER A 55 -1.44 -50.88 -9.38
CA SER A 55 -2.90 -51.03 -9.20
C SER A 55 -3.27 -52.35 -8.46
N PHE A 56 -2.54 -52.68 -7.38
CA PHE A 56 -2.82 -53.87 -6.60
C PHE A 56 -3.90 -53.63 -5.55
N ASP A 57 -4.98 -54.47 -5.57
CA ASP A 57 -6.14 -54.32 -4.66
C ASP A 57 -6.04 -55.17 -3.41
N LYS A 58 -5.21 -56.19 -3.42
CA LYS A 58 -5.13 -57.20 -2.37
C LYS A 58 -3.71 -57.39 -1.89
N ARG A 59 -3.54 -58.25 -0.89
CA ARG A 59 -2.24 -58.69 -0.41
C ARG A 59 -1.29 -59.03 -1.56
N LEU A 60 -0.05 -58.54 -1.47
CA LEU A 60 0.95 -58.82 -2.49
C LEU A 60 1.25 -60.29 -2.66
N ALA A 61 0.94 -60.82 -3.85
CA ALA A 61 1.36 -62.16 -4.25
C ALA A 61 2.89 -62.21 -4.50
N SER A 62 3.48 -63.37 -4.47
CA SER A 62 4.92 -63.57 -4.71
C SER A 62 5.37 -63.00 -6.08
N SER A 63 4.52 -63.09 -7.11
CA SER A 63 4.78 -62.52 -8.44
C SER A 63 4.81 -61.01 -8.41
N GLN A 64 3.90 -60.38 -7.65
CA GLN A 64 3.82 -58.91 -7.50
C GLN A 64 5.02 -58.39 -6.71
N LYS A 65 5.44 -59.08 -5.66
CA LYS A 65 6.69 -58.76 -4.93
C LYS A 65 7.89 -58.79 -5.87
N LYS A 66 8.01 -59.84 -6.71
CA LYS A 66 9.08 -59.93 -7.72
C LYS A 66 9.02 -58.75 -8.73
N GLN A 67 7.83 -58.32 -9.12
CA GLN A 67 7.65 -57.18 -10.02
C GLN A 67 8.13 -55.89 -9.38
N ILE A 68 7.71 -55.61 -8.14
CA ILE A 68 8.17 -54.41 -7.38
C ILE A 68 9.69 -54.45 -7.23
N GLN A 69 10.25 -55.59 -6.83
CA GLN A 69 11.70 -55.74 -6.62
C GLN A 69 12.52 -55.48 -7.90
N ARG A 70 12.02 -55.97 -9.07
CA ARG A 70 12.66 -55.68 -10.37
C ARG A 70 12.61 -54.22 -10.73
N SER A 71 11.48 -53.54 -10.54
CA SER A 71 11.30 -52.13 -10.80
C SER A 71 12.21 -51.28 -9.89
N LEU A 72 12.20 -51.59 -8.61
CA LEU A 72 13.05 -50.90 -7.62
C LEU A 72 14.53 -51.07 -7.96
N LYS A 73 14.99 -52.30 -8.23
CA LYS A 73 16.39 -52.57 -8.57
C LYS A 73 16.81 -51.81 -9.83
N ARG A 74 16.00 -51.86 -10.90
CA ARG A 74 16.25 -51.17 -12.16
C ARG A 74 16.25 -49.64 -11.96
N CYS A 75 15.35 -49.10 -11.12
CA CYS A 75 15.30 -47.71 -10.77
C CYS A 75 16.57 -47.27 -10.04
N GLY A 76 17.03 -48.05 -9.07
CA GLY A 76 18.28 -47.80 -8.36
C GLY A 76 19.50 -47.79 -9.27
N GLU A 77 19.59 -48.74 -10.20
CA GLU A 77 20.70 -48.86 -11.17
C GLU A 77 20.73 -47.68 -12.16
N LEU A 78 19.57 -47.20 -12.59
CA LEU A 78 19.49 -46.14 -13.64
C LEU A 78 19.49 -44.73 -13.08
N HIS A 79 18.91 -44.50 -11.92
CA HIS A 79 18.61 -43.15 -11.42
C HIS A 79 19.18 -42.83 -10.05
N ALA A 80 19.51 -43.85 -9.24
CA ALA A 80 20.00 -43.69 -7.85
C ALA A 80 19.20 -42.60 -7.07
N PRO A 81 17.85 -42.69 -6.96
CA PRO A 81 17.05 -41.65 -6.33
C PRO A 81 17.33 -41.58 -4.83
N ALA A 82 17.19 -40.41 -4.22
CA ALA A 82 17.24 -40.25 -2.76
C ALA A 82 16.03 -40.94 -2.08
N ARG A 83 14.88 -40.95 -2.77
CA ARG A 83 13.66 -41.59 -2.28
C ARG A 83 12.95 -42.35 -3.41
N TRP A 84 12.44 -43.51 -3.08
CA TRP A 84 11.57 -44.28 -3.98
C TRP A 84 10.26 -44.62 -3.25
N ILE A 85 9.14 -44.25 -3.84
CA ILE A 85 7.83 -44.29 -3.21
C ILE A 85 6.91 -45.22 -4.03
N LEU A 86 6.46 -46.31 -3.41
CA LEU A 86 5.45 -47.20 -3.98
C LEU A 86 4.06 -46.70 -3.63
N ILE A 87 3.19 -46.56 -4.63
CA ILE A 87 1.78 -46.17 -4.43
C ILE A 87 0.87 -47.29 -4.83
N THR A 88 -0.03 -47.72 -3.92
CA THR A 88 -0.98 -48.81 -4.18
C THR A 88 -2.39 -48.49 -3.68
N ARG A 89 -3.40 -49.16 -4.19
CA ARG A 89 -4.82 -49.01 -3.80
C ARG A 89 -5.12 -49.43 -2.37
N SER A 90 -4.33 -50.33 -1.79
CA SER A 90 -4.51 -50.83 -0.44
C SER A 90 -3.38 -50.43 0.48
N ASN A 91 -3.67 -50.35 1.78
CA ASN A 91 -2.65 -50.10 2.77
C ASN A 91 -1.73 -51.32 2.92
N PRO A 92 -0.41 -51.10 3.06
CA PRO A 92 0.51 -52.22 3.34
C PRO A 92 0.28 -52.80 4.74
N ARG A 93 0.49 -54.09 4.86
CA ARG A 93 0.54 -54.75 6.17
C ARG A 93 1.95 -54.67 6.77
N ALA A 94 2.06 -54.87 8.08
CA ALA A 94 3.34 -54.83 8.75
C ALA A 94 4.41 -55.75 8.13
N GLN A 95 3.98 -56.94 7.68
CA GLN A 95 4.88 -57.89 6.99
C GLN A 95 5.31 -57.41 5.60
N GLU A 96 4.49 -56.65 4.92
CA GLU A 96 4.79 -56.13 3.59
C GLU A 96 5.71 -54.91 3.71
N LEU A 97 5.49 -54.05 4.73
CA LEU A 97 6.41 -52.98 5.06
C LEU A 97 7.78 -53.51 5.44
N ALA A 98 7.83 -54.53 6.32
CA ALA A 98 9.09 -55.16 6.71
C ALA A 98 9.80 -55.76 5.49
N TRP A 99 9.05 -56.43 4.58
CA TRP A 99 9.58 -56.93 3.34
C TRP A 99 10.16 -55.81 2.45
N LEU A 100 9.46 -54.66 2.30
CA LEU A 100 9.97 -53.56 1.51
C LEU A 100 11.26 -52.97 2.14
N GLN A 101 11.29 -52.81 3.45
CA GLN A 101 12.49 -52.34 4.16
C GLN A 101 13.70 -53.25 4.00
N LEU A 102 13.49 -54.56 3.92
CA LEU A 102 14.58 -55.50 3.63
C LEU A 102 15.22 -55.30 2.26
N GLN A 103 14.47 -54.74 1.28
CA GLN A 103 15.05 -54.42 -0.03
C GLN A 103 15.98 -53.21 0.01
N ALA A 104 15.86 -52.37 1.03
CA ALA A 104 16.77 -51.24 1.21
C ALA A 104 18.21 -51.66 1.49
N ALA A 105 18.42 -52.84 2.05
CA ALA A 105 19.75 -53.37 2.32
C ALA A 105 20.59 -53.55 1.05
N ASP A 106 19.92 -53.89 -0.08
CA ASP A 106 20.56 -54.07 -1.38
C ASP A 106 20.76 -52.73 -2.14
N LEU A 107 20.23 -51.61 -1.65
CA LEU A 107 20.22 -50.32 -2.31
C LEU A 107 20.58 -49.19 -1.33
N PRO A 108 21.86 -49.14 -0.91
CA PRO A 108 22.30 -48.15 0.08
C PRO A 108 22.09 -46.73 -0.44
N GLY A 109 21.52 -45.87 0.39
CA GLY A 109 21.27 -44.44 0.07
C GLY A 109 19.89 -44.15 -0.50
N ILE A 110 19.03 -45.16 -0.72
CA ILE A 110 17.65 -44.94 -1.21
C ILE A 110 16.66 -45.16 -0.05
N ALA A 111 15.92 -44.13 0.32
CA ALA A 111 14.82 -44.23 1.28
C ALA A 111 13.58 -44.83 0.59
N LEU A 112 13.02 -45.92 1.16
CA LEU A 112 11.85 -46.62 0.63
C LEU A 112 10.61 -46.27 1.43
N GLU A 113 9.56 -45.80 0.72
CA GLU A 113 8.28 -45.45 1.31
C GLU A 113 7.12 -46.16 0.58
N TRP A 114 5.99 -46.27 1.27
CA TRP A 114 4.79 -46.89 0.69
C TRP A 114 3.56 -46.06 1.06
N PHE A 115 2.92 -45.49 0.02
CA PHE A 115 1.65 -44.79 0.13
C PHE A 115 0.51 -45.73 -0.25
N GLY A 116 -0.34 -46.00 0.71
CA GLY A 116 -1.53 -46.84 0.50
C GLY A 116 -2.80 -46.02 0.46
N ARG A 117 -3.94 -46.74 0.67
CA ARG A 117 -5.29 -46.17 0.64
C ARG A 117 -5.45 -44.94 1.54
N ASP A 118 -4.94 -44.98 2.77
CA ASP A 118 -5.10 -43.88 3.71
C ASP A 118 -4.43 -42.59 3.22
N TRP A 119 -3.27 -42.72 2.54
CA TRP A 119 -2.64 -41.60 1.90
C TRP A 119 -3.49 -41.09 0.73
N LEU A 120 -3.98 -41.95 -0.13
CA LEU A 120 -4.85 -41.59 -1.26
C LEU A 120 -6.12 -40.91 -0.79
N ASP A 121 -6.81 -41.45 0.21
CA ASP A 121 -8.04 -40.87 0.78
C ASP A 121 -7.80 -39.47 1.38
N ARG A 122 -6.64 -39.29 2.02
CA ARG A 122 -6.25 -37.99 2.57
C ARG A 122 -5.97 -36.96 1.48
N GLN A 123 -5.27 -37.39 0.43
CA GLN A 123 -4.91 -36.47 -0.66
C GLN A 123 -6.10 -36.15 -1.57
N VAL A 124 -7.04 -37.07 -1.75
CA VAL A 124 -8.23 -36.82 -2.55
C VAL A 124 -9.28 -35.99 -1.85
N ALA A 125 -9.20 -35.89 -0.51
CA ALA A 125 -10.13 -35.10 0.27
C ALA A 125 -10.09 -33.62 -0.17
N GLY A 126 -11.23 -33.12 -0.68
CA GLY A 126 -11.35 -31.77 -1.21
C GLY A 126 -10.85 -31.58 -2.65
N ARG A 127 -10.42 -32.64 -3.34
CA ARG A 127 -10.03 -32.62 -4.76
C ARG A 127 -11.13 -33.25 -5.63
N GLU A 128 -12.12 -32.42 -5.92
CA GLU A 128 -13.33 -32.89 -6.64
C GLU A 128 -13.08 -33.29 -8.09
N ASP A 129 -12.08 -32.72 -8.72
CA ASP A 129 -11.58 -33.05 -10.04
C ASP A 129 -11.13 -34.53 -10.10
N VAL A 130 -10.32 -34.92 -9.13
CA VAL A 130 -9.87 -36.33 -9.03
C VAL A 130 -11.01 -37.25 -8.65
N ILE A 131 -11.89 -36.85 -7.70
CA ILE A 131 -13.08 -37.63 -7.33
C ILE A 131 -14.01 -37.85 -8.55
N SER A 132 -14.29 -36.76 -9.28
CA SER A 132 -15.14 -36.82 -10.47
C SER A 132 -14.55 -37.68 -11.59
N TYR A 133 -13.21 -37.62 -11.76
CA TYR A 133 -12.51 -38.47 -12.71
C TYR A 133 -12.59 -39.95 -12.33
N VAL A 134 -12.45 -40.26 -11.04
CA VAL A 134 -12.46 -41.65 -10.53
C VAL A 134 -13.86 -42.26 -10.53
N GLU A 135 -14.85 -41.53 -10.04
CA GLU A 135 -16.21 -42.04 -9.87
C GLU A 135 -17.09 -41.92 -11.14
N GLY A 136 -16.68 -41.10 -12.11
CA GLY A 136 -17.29 -41.02 -13.44
C GLY A 136 -18.69 -40.41 -13.46
N GLU A 137 -19.51 -40.81 -14.45
CA GLU A 137 -20.85 -40.25 -14.70
C GLU A 137 -21.84 -40.49 -13.56
N ASP A 138 -21.73 -41.60 -12.82
CA ASP A 138 -22.62 -41.93 -11.71
C ASP A 138 -22.50 -40.91 -10.57
N TYR A 139 -21.30 -40.42 -10.30
CA TYR A 139 -21.08 -39.36 -9.31
C TYR A 139 -21.71 -38.04 -9.75
N LYS A 140 -21.58 -37.72 -11.04
CA LYS A 140 -22.21 -36.52 -11.62
C LYS A 140 -23.74 -36.59 -11.55
N LEU A 141 -24.31 -37.78 -11.80
CA LEU A 141 -25.75 -38.02 -11.70
C LEU A 141 -26.26 -37.94 -10.27
N LEU A 142 -25.57 -38.54 -9.31
CA LEU A 142 -25.90 -38.43 -7.87
C LEU A 142 -25.82 -36.99 -7.34
N ARG A 143 -24.81 -36.23 -7.74
CA ARG A 143 -24.71 -34.82 -7.42
C ARG A 143 -25.85 -34.00 -8.02
N ARG A 144 -26.19 -34.25 -9.28
CA ARG A 144 -27.30 -33.60 -9.97
C ARG A 144 -28.66 -33.93 -9.34
N ALA A 145 -28.87 -35.20 -8.95
CA ALA A 145 -30.05 -35.61 -8.22
C ALA A 145 -30.18 -34.94 -6.84
N ARG A 146 -29.09 -34.88 -6.10
CA ARG A 146 -29.05 -34.19 -4.78
C ARG A 146 -29.28 -32.68 -4.91
N SER A 147 -28.75 -32.05 -5.95
CA SER A 147 -29.00 -30.65 -6.29
C SER A 147 -30.47 -30.37 -6.57
N LEU A 148 -31.13 -31.21 -7.38
CA LEU A 148 -32.57 -31.14 -7.69
C LEU A 148 -33.45 -31.37 -6.47
N GLU A 149 -33.03 -32.22 -5.54
CA GLU A 149 -33.77 -32.51 -4.30
C GLU A 149 -33.67 -31.33 -3.33
N LEU A 150 -32.50 -30.65 -3.24
CA LEU A 150 -32.28 -29.43 -2.49
C LEU A 150 -33.08 -28.26 -3.10
N GLU A 151 -33.19 -28.15 -4.41
CA GLU A 151 -34.04 -27.14 -5.06
C GLU A 151 -35.54 -27.37 -4.77
N ARG A 152 -35.98 -28.61 -4.66
CA ARG A 152 -37.36 -28.97 -4.38
C ARG A 152 -37.82 -28.67 -2.96
N THR A 153 -36.89 -28.67 -1.99
CA THR A 153 -37.18 -28.43 -0.58
C THR A 153 -37.07 -26.94 -0.19
N ALA A 154 -36.56 -26.10 -1.08
CA ALA A 154 -36.34 -24.68 -0.81
C ALA A 154 -37.56 -23.84 -1.20
N GLY A 155 -38.42 -23.52 -0.26
CA GLY A 155 -39.40 -22.54 -0.58
C GLY A 155 -40.57 -22.29 0.30
N ALA A 156 -40.47 -21.58 1.42
CA ALA A 156 -41.57 -20.80 1.99
C ALA A 156 -41.25 -19.76 3.07
N THR A 157 -40.04 -19.68 3.62
CA THR A 157 -39.73 -18.75 4.73
C THR A 157 -38.46 -17.93 4.48
N GLY A 158 -38.23 -16.83 5.27
CA GLY A 158 -36.99 -16.04 5.16
C GLY A 158 -35.72 -16.84 5.48
N ALA A 159 -35.83 -17.89 6.31
CA ALA A 159 -34.75 -18.86 6.53
C ALA A 159 -34.45 -19.68 5.26
N ASP A 160 -35.48 -19.91 4.44
CA ASP A 160 -35.34 -20.62 3.18
C ASP A 160 -34.59 -19.80 2.13
N LEU A 161 -34.69 -18.47 2.16
CA LEU A 161 -33.91 -17.58 1.29
C LEU A 161 -32.42 -17.68 1.56
N LEU A 162 -32.01 -17.72 2.82
CA LEU A 162 -30.60 -17.90 3.20
C LEU A 162 -30.09 -19.30 2.83
N SER A 163 -30.93 -20.32 3.06
CA SER A 163 -30.64 -21.70 2.66
C SER A 163 -30.51 -21.83 1.13
N ARG A 164 -31.37 -21.16 0.38
CA ARG A 164 -31.33 -21.13 -1.09
C ARG A 164 -30.11 -20.40 -1.63
N HIS A 165 -29.73 -19.30 -0.99
CA HIS A 165 -28.50 -18.59 -1.33
C HIS A 165 -27.27 -19.48 -1.13
N GLU A 166 -27.19 -20.18 0.02
CA GLU A 166 -26.11 -21.13 0.30
C GLU A 166 -26.09 -22.31 -0.69
N GLN A 167 -27.25 -22.81 -1.08
CA GLN A 167 -27.37 -23.87 -2.09
C GLN A 167 -26.90 -23.39 -3.47
N LEU A 168 -27.30 -22.19 -3.89
CA LEU A 168 -26.82 -21.60 -5.15
C LEU A 168 -25.30 -21.39 -5.12
N ARG A 169 -24.77 -20.99 -3.97
CA ARG A 169 -23.32 -20.86 -3.76
C ARG A 169 -22.61 -22.23 -3.88
N GLN A 170 -23.19 -23.27 -3.29
CA GLN A 170 -22.65 -24.64 -3.40
C GLN A 170 -22.73 -25.17 -4.84
N LEU A 171 -23.85 -24.96 -5.53
CA LEU A 171 -24.00 -25.34 -6.95
C LEU A 171 -22.98 -24.62 -7.83
N GLY A 172 -22.79 -23.32 -7.66
CA GLY A 172 -21.76 -22.56 -8.36
C GLY A 172 -20.35 -23.07 -8.08
N ASN A 173 -20.09 -23.49 -6.83
CA ASN A 173 -18.82 -24.10 -6.44
C ASN A 173 -18.60 -25.49 -7.05
N ASP A 174 -19.67 -26.20 -7.39
CA ASP A 174 -19.59 -27.56 -7.90
C ASP A 174 -19.37 -27.64 -9.41
N ILE A 175 -19.54 -26.54 -10.15
CA ILE A 175 -19.42 -26.51 -11.62
C ILE A 175 -17.96 -26.69 -12.05
N SER A 176 -17.03 -26.01 -11.44
CA SER A 176 -15.61 -26.11 -11.79
C SER A 176 -14.79 -26.67 -10.61
N PRO A 177 -13.83 -27.57 -10.84
CA PRO A 177 -12.90 -28.02 -9.81
C PRO A 177 -11.88 -26.94 -9.39
N TYR A 178 -11.66 -25.94 -10.21
CA TYR A 178 -10.61 -24.92 -10.04
C TYR A 178 -11.15 -23.57 -9.58
N TRP A 179 -12.42 -23.24 -9.94
CA TRP A 179 -13.00 -21.92 -9.69
C TRP A 179 -14.32 -22.01 -8.93
N ARG A 180 -14.64 -20.96 -8.22
CA ARG A 180 -15.92 -20.83 -7.51
C ARG A 180 -16.50 -19.44 -7.67
N TRP A 181 -17.83 -19.37 -7.67
CA TRP A 181 -18.57 -18.12 -7.55
C TRP A 181 -18.90 -17.84 -6.09
N ASP A 182 -18.45 -16.70 -5.58
CA ASP A 182 -19.00 -16.13 -4.37
C ASP A 182 -20.08 -15.11 -4.78
N VAL A 183 -21.30 -15.33 -4.32
CA VAL A 183 -22.45 -14.48 -4.65
C VAL A 183 -22.89 -13.76 -3.40
N SER A 184 -22.99 -12.45 -3.46
CA SER A 184 -23.56 -11.62 -2.41
C SER A 184 -24.67 -10.75 -2.98
N SER A 185 -25.75 -10.57 -2.22
CA SER A 185 -26.84 -9.68 -2.57
C SER A 185 -26.86 -8.48 -1.64
N GLY A 186 -26.94 -7.28 -2.18
CA GLY A 186 -26.95 -6.02 -1.45
C GLY A 186 -28.04 -5.08 -1.99
N ARG A 187 -28.05 -3.86 -1.47
CA ARG A 187 -29.00 -2.81 -1.87
C ARG A 187 -28.83 -2.41 -3.33
N ASP A 188 -27.60 -2.58 -3.86
CA ASP A 188 -27.21 -2.16 -5.21
C ASP A 188 -27.27 -3.33 -6.22
N GLY A 189 -27.81 -4.50 -5.81
CA GLY A 189 -27.97 -5.66 -6.68
C GLY A 189 -27.22 -6.90 -6.22
N ILE A 190 -26.95 -7.79 -7.17
CA ILE A 190 -26.24 -9.06 -6.94
C ILE A 190 -24.79 -8.90 -7.40
N MET A 191 -23.86 -9.03 -6.48
CA MET A 191 -22.43 -9.10 -6.76
C MET A 191 -22.00 -10.57 -6.89
N ARG A 192 -21.30 -10.88 -7.96
CA ARG A 192 -20.70 -12.20 -8.20
C ARG A 192 -19.19 -12.03 -8.28
N VAL A 193 -18.47 -12.77 -7.45
CA VAL A 193 -17.01 -12.76 -7.43
C VAL A 193 -16.51 -14.14 -7.79
N LEU A 194 -15.73 -14.25 -8.85
CA LEU A 194 -15.09 -15.47 -9.24
C LEU A 194 -13.74 -15.60 -8.54
N ASN A 195 -13.59 -16.64 -7.75
CA ASN A 195 -12.37 -16.88 -6.98
C ASN A 195 -11.73 -18.21 -7.37
N ALA A 196 -10.41 -18.22 -7.43
CA ALA A 196 -9.66 -19.46 -7.54
C ALA A 196 -9.83 -20.28 -6.25
N LYS A 197 -10.11 -21.57 -6.38
CA LYS A 197 -10.22 -22.49 -5.24
C LYS A 197 -8.85 -22.76 -4.59
N ARG A 198 -7.79 -22.64 -5.37
CA ARG A 198 -6.38 -22.79 -4.97
C ARG A 198 -5.54 -21.78 -5.76
N PRO A 199 -4.40 -21.34 -5.23
CA PRO A 199 -3.50 -20.45 -5.96
C PRO A 199 -3.08 -20.99 -7.34
N GLU A 200 -2.83 -22.30 -7.42
CA GLU A 200 -2.40 -22.99 -8.64
C GLU A 200 -3.50 -23.06 -9.71
N SER A 201 -4.77 -22.87 -9.35
CA SER A 201 -5.89 -22.88 -10.29
C SER A 201 -5.73 -21.85 -11.41
N VAL A 202 -5.14 -20.72 -11.12
CA VAL A 202 -4.87 -19.64 -12.09
C VAL A 202 -3.93 -20.13 -13.20
N THR A 203 -2.99 -21.00 -12.86
CA THR A 203 -2.03 -21.56 -13.83
C THR A 203 -2.56 -22.83 -14.52
N ILE A 204 -3.30 -23.67 -13.77
CA ILE A 204 -3.79 -24.96 -14.28
C ILE A 204 -4.99 -24.78 -15.22
N ASP A 205 -5.88 -23.87 -14.86
CA ASP A 205 -7.13 -23.62 -15.60
C ASP A 205 -7.37 -22.10 -15.72
N PRO A 206 -6.51 -21.38 -16.47
CA PRO A 206 -6.60 -19.94 -16.61
C PRO A 206 -7.91 -19.53 -17.29
N ILE A 207 -8.44 -18.38 -16.87
CA ILE A 207 -9.58 -17.72 -17.48
C ILE A 207 -9.08 -16.46 -18.14
N ALA A 208 -9.32 -16.33 -19.43
CA ALA A 208 -9.04 -15.13 -20.20
C ALA A 208 -10.33 -14.35 -20.43
N LEU A 209 -10.34 -13.11 -19.99
CA LEU A 209 -11.40 -12.14 -20.30
C LEU A 209 -10.90 -11.26 -21.45
N LYS A 210 -11.61 -11.26 -22.58
CA LYS A 210 -11.25 -10.53 -23.80
C LYS A 210 -12.34 -9.50 -24.11
N PRO A 211 -12.32 -8.31 -23.46
CA PRO A 211 -13.25 -7.24 -23.81
C PRO A 211 -12.83 -6.59 -25.13
N THR A 212 -13.81 -6.28 -25.97
CA THR A 212 -13.64 -5.47 -27.16
C THR A 212 -14.26 -4.11 -26.90
N PHE A 213 -13.45 -3.06 -27.07
CA PHE A 213 -13.88 -1.67 -26.86
C PHE A 213 -14.01 -0.92 -28.18
N HIS A 214 -15.00 -0.03 -28.24
CA HIS A 214 -15.16 0.93 -29.31
C HIS A 214 -15.12 2.35 -28.75
N PHE A 215 -14.09 3.09 -29.10
CA PHE A 215 -13.91 4.49 -28.70
C PHE A 215 -14.11 5.40 -29.92
N PRO A 216 -15.25 6.14 -30.03
CA PRO A 216 -15.47 7.06 -31.13
C PRO A 216 -14.42 8.17 -31.15
N ALA A 217 -13.82 8.42 -32.32
CA ALA A 217 -12.73 9.40 -32.46
C ALA A 217 -13.17 10.86 -32.19
N GLU A 218 -14.45 11.15 -32.32
CA GLU A 218 -15.02 12.48 -32.10
C GLU A 218 -15.38 12.75 -30.62
N ASP A 219 -15.33 11.72 -29.77
CA ASP A 219 -15.66 11.82 -28.34
C ASP A 219 -14.39 12.01 -27.52
N ALA A 220 -14.21 13.21 -26.96
CA ALA A 220 -13.06 13.55 -26.13
C ALA A 220 -12.96 12.69 -24.85
N GLU A 221 -14.10 12.24 -24.29
CA GLU A 221 -14.12 11.32 -23.16
C GLU A 221 -13.65 9.92 -23.58
N ALA A 222 -14.10 9.45 -24.75
CA ALA A 222 -13.66 8.17 -25.32
C ALA A 222 -12.16 8.16 -25.57
N ALA A 223 -11.60 9.21 -26.16
CA ALA A 223 -10.15 9.33 -26.40
C ALA A 223 -9.36 9.26 -25.09
N ARG A 224 -9.79 10.00 -24.05
CA ARG A 224 -9.14 9.98 -22.73
C ARG A 224 -9.20 8.59 -22.07
N LEU A 225 -10.35 7.90 -22.18
CA LEU A 225 -10.52 6.56 -21.62
C LEU A 225 -9.69 5.53 -22.38
N ALA A 226 -9.58 5.65 -23.71
CA ALA A 226 -8.71 4.80 -24.52
C ALA A 226 -7.24 4.91 -24.08
N ASP A 227 -6.76 6.14 -23.88
CA ASP A 227 -5.42 6.41 -23.39
C ASP A 227 -5.20 5.84 -21.98
N GLN A 228 -6.16 6.05 -21.06
CA GLN A 228 -6.10 5.50 -19.72
C GLN A 228 -6.11 3.97 -19.70
N LEU A 229 -6.94 3.34 -20.55
CA LEU A 229 -6.99 1.88 -20.69
C LEU A 229 -5.66 1.35 -21.22
N SER A 230 -5.15 1.95 -22.29
CA SER A 230 -3.85 1.59 -22.87
C SER A 230 -2.73 1.68 -21.83
N GLN A 231 -2.69 2.77 -21.08
CA GLN A 231 -1.70 2.98 -20.02
C GLN A 231 -1.87 1.96 -18.88
N THR A 232 -3.12 1.66 -18.46
CA THR A 232 -3.41 0.66 -17.42
C THR A 232 -2.95 -0.73 -17.83
N LEU A 233 -3.16 -1.13 -19.07
CA LEU A 233 -2.71 -2.43 -19.58
C LEU A 233 -1.19 -2.48 -19.75
N ALA A 234 -0.57 -1.38 -20.18
CA ALA A 234 0.85 -1.32 -20.42
C ALA A 234 1.69 -1.33 -19.14
N VAL A 235 1.30 -0.59 -18.11
CA VAL A 235 2.16 -0.39 -16.91
C VAL A 235 1.47 -0.70 -15.58
N GLY A 236 0.25 -1.19 -15.65
CA GLY A 236 -0.58 -1.43 -14.47
C GLY A 236 -1.31 -0.17 -13.98
N GLY A 237 -2.48 -0.37 -13.41
CA GLY A 237 -3.31 0.73 -12.93
C GLY A 237 -4.74 0.32 -12.60
N ASP A 238 -5.62 1.28 -12.62
CA ASP A 238 -7.05 1.14 -12.38
C ASP A 238 -7.80 2.04 -13.38
N VAL A 239 -8.68 1.44 -14.17
CA VAL A 239 -9.53 2.16 -15.13
C VAL A 239 -10.95 1.60 -15.10
N THR A 240 -11.93 2.48 -15.13
CA THR A 240 -13.34 2.11 -15.30
C THR A 240 -13.83 2.61 -16.65
N VAL A 241 -14.22 1.68 -17.51
CA VAL A 241 -14.76 1.96 -18.83
C VAL A 241 -16.28 1.80 -18.80
N PRO A 242 -17.08 2.83 -19.11
CA PRO A 242 -18.53 2.73 -19.23
C PRO A 242 -18.94 1.70 -20.29
N GLY A 243 -20.03 0.97 -20.05
CA GLY A 243 -20.53 -0.07 -20.94
C GLY A 243 -20.87 0.39 -22.34
N ARG A 244 -21.19 1.70 -22.53
CA ARG A 244 -21.41 2.30 -23.86
C ARG A 244 -20.19 2.24 -24.81
N TYR A 245 -18.99 2.01 -24.26
CA TYR A 245 -17.75 1.82 -25.03
C TYR A 245 -17.32 0.36 -25.12
N LEU A 246 -18.15 -0.55 -24.63
CA LEU A 246 -17.89 -2.00 -24.62
C LEU A 246 -18.78 -2.67 -25.66
N ASP A 247 -18.18 -3.22 -26.71
CA ASP A 247 -18.91 -3.91 -27.77
C ASP A 247 -19.18 -5.36 -27.44
N LYS A 248 -18.20 -6.02 -26.82
CA LYS A 248 -18.23 -7.46 -26.56
C LYS A 248 -17.34 -7.84 -25.40
N ILE A 249 -17.71 -8.88 -24.68
CA ILE A 249 -16.86 -9.59 -23.73
C ILE A 249 -16.83 -11.07 -24.14
N GLU A 250 -15.66 -11.57 -24.50
CA GLU A 250 -15.43 -13.00 -24.68
C GLU A 250 -14.73 -13.53 -23.43
N ILE A 251 -15.22 -14.67 -22.94
CA ILE A 251 -14.63 -15.34 -21.78
C ILE A 251 -14.17 -16.71 -22.23
N GLU A 252 -12.89 -16.95 -22.16
CA GLU A 252 -12.28 -18.23 -22.50
C GLU A 252 -11.71 -18.88 -21.23
N ALA A 253 -12.10 -20.10 -20.96
CA ALA A 253 -11.53 -20.92 -19.90
C ALA A 253 -10.80 -22.12 -20.50
N ALA A 254 -9.71 -22.56 -19.88
CA ALA A 254 -8.94 -23.67 -20.40
C ALA A 254 -9.68 -25.01 -20.31
N SER A 255 -10.59 -25.19 -19.33
CA SER A 255 -11.42 -26.38 -19.20
C SER A 255 -12.88 -26.13 -19.56
N GLU A 256 -13.53 -27.14 -20.15
CA GLU A 256 -14.97 -27.12 -20.44
C GLU A 256 -15.81 -26.95 -19.16
N ALA A 257 -15.35 -27.49 -18.04
CA ALA A 257 -16.04 -27.36 -16.75
C ALA A 257 -16.06 -25.90 -16.30
N THR A 258 -14.95 -25.20 -16.42
CA THR A 258 -14.87 -23.77 -16.06
C THR A 258 -15.58 -22.90 -17.09
N GLN A 259 -15.57 -23.27 -18.38
CA GLN A 259 -16.32 -22.55 -19.41
C GLN A 259 -17.82 -22.54 -19.11
N ARG A 260 -18.36 -23.58 -18.49
CA ARG A 260 -19.78 -23.68 -18.07
C ARG A 260 -20.15 -22.72 -16.93
N LEU A 261 -19.19 -22.08 -16.28
CA LEU A 261 -19.47 -21.04 -15.30
C LEU A 261 -20.00 -19.75 -15.94
N PHE A 262 -19.78 -19.59 -17.22
CA PHE A 262 -20.08 -18.36 -17.95
C PHE A 262 -21.22 -18.56 -18.94
N ASP A 263 -22.02 -17.51 -19.09
CA ASP A 263 -23.01 -17.45 -20.16
C ASP A 263 -22.27 -17.33 -21.51
N PRO A 264 -22.63 -18.11 -22.53
CA PRO A 264 -22.04 -17.97 -23.87
C PRO A 264 -22.31 -16.61 -24.52
N ASN A 265 -23.37 -15.91 -24.09
CA ASN A 265 -23.72 -14.56 -24.53
C ASN A 265 -24.00 -13.67 -23.30
N PRO A 266 -22.97 -13.25 -22.56
CA PRO A 266 -23.18 -12.43 -21.39
C PRO A 266 -23.78 -11.06 -21.77
N GLU A 267 -24.77 -10.62 -21.01
CA GLU A 267 -25.22 -9.22 -21.11
C GLU A 267 -24.03 -8.29 -20.80
N LEU A 268 -23.90 -7.24 -21.62
CA LEU A 268 -22.84 -6.27 -21.39
C LEU A 268 -23.12 -5.50 -20.10
N PRO A 269 -22.13 -5.34 -19.21
CA PRO A 269 -22.30 -4.61 -17.98
C PRO A 269 -22.38 -3.10 -18.24
N ASP A 270 -22.99 -2.34 -17.31
CA ASP A 270 -23.01 -0.87 -17.35
C ASP A 270 -21.61 -0.25 -17.31
N SER A 271 -20.65 -0.96 -16.74
CA SER A 271 -19.24 -0.57 -16.74
C SER A 271 -18.33 -1.79 -16.53
N LEU A 272 -17.11 -1.70 -17.05
CA LEU A 272 -16.03 -2.64 -16.81
C LEU A 272 -14.88 -1.93 -16.09
N ARG A 273 -14.54 -2.40 -14.90
CA ARG A 273 -13.38 -1.92 -14.16
C ARG A 273 -12.24 -2.91 -14.28
N ILE A 274 -11.10 -2.43 -14.76
CA ILE A 274 -9.86 -3.20 -14.89
C ILE A 274 -8.89 -2.68 -13.84
N VAL A 275 -8.43 -3.57 -12.96
CA VAL A 275 -7.53 -3.23 -11.86
C VAL A 275 -6.36 -4.19 -11.85
N SER A 276 -5.16 -3.66 -11.86
CA SER A 276 -3.95 -4.47 -11.67
C SER A 276 -3.85 -4.92 -10.21
N VAL A 277 -3.56 -6.19 -9.99
CA VAL A 277 -3.34 -6.73 -8.65
C VAL A 277 -2.03 -6.17 -8.08
N PRO A 278 -2.05 -5.46 -6.93
CA PRO A 278 -0.84 -4.94 -6.34
C PRO A 278 0.05 -6.07 -5.82
N SER A 279 1.34 -6.03 -6.17
CA SER A 279 2.37 -6.86 -5.54
C SER A 279 3.04 -6.09 -4.41
N THR A 280 3.36 -6.81 -3.33
CA THR A 280 4.18 -6.32 -2.21
C THR A 280 5.50 -7.05 -2.12
N GLU A 281 5.83 -7.91 -3.08
CA GLU A 281 7.07 -8.65 -3.11
C GLU A 281 8.27 -7.70 -3.22
N GLY A 282 9.26 -7.89 -2.35
CA GLY A 282 10.44 -7.02 -2.27
C GLY A 282 10.17 -5.60 -1.71
N LEU A 283 8.98 -5.34 -1.16
CA LEU A 283 8.61 -4.07 -0.56
C LEU A 283 8.57 -4.16 0.99
N PRO A 284 8.73 -3.03 1.72
CA PRO A 284 8.93 -1.67 1.20
C PRO A 284 10.33 -1.41 0.61
N LEU A 285 10.38 -0.59 -0.44
CA LEU A 285 11.64 -0.14 -1.06
C LEU A 285 11.87 1.34 -0.75
N ALA A 286 13.03 1.67 -0.18
CA ALA A 286 13.44 3.04 0.06
C ALA A 286 14.09 3.64 -1.19
N LEU A 287 13.61 4.81 -1.59
CA LEU A 287 14.15 5.61 -2.69
C LEU A 287 14.41 7.03 -2.19
N THR A 288 15.34 7.73 -2.83
CA THR A 288 15.60 9.15 -2.54
C THR A 288 15.53 9.94 -3.84
N LEU A 289 14.74 11.01 -3.82
CA LEU A 289 14.56 11.93 -4.94
C LEU A 289 15.41 13.17 -4.71
N HIS A 290 16.36 13.44 -5.60
CA HIS A 290 17.27 14.57 -5.56
C HIS A 290 16.88 15.61 -6.59
N ILE A 291 17.00 16.88 -6.23
CA ILE A 291 16.90 18.01 -7.18
C ILE A 291 18.25 18.17 -7.86
N GLU A 292 18.27 18.18 -9.19
CA GLU A 292 19.46 18.43 -9.99
C GLU A 292 19.32 19.75 -10.78
N ARG A 293 20.34 20.61 -10.66
CA ARG A 293 20.48 21.85 -11.45
C ARG A 293 21.78 21.79 -12.23
N GLU A 294 21.72 22.06 -13.51
CA GLU A 294 22.91 22.03 -14.40
C GLU A 294 23.71 20.70 -14.31
N GLY A 295 23.01 19.59 -14.09
CA GLY A 295 23.62 18.26 -13.97
C GLY A 295 24.29 17.96 -12.62
N GLN A 296 24.17 18.86 -11.65
CA GLN A 296 24.68 18.66 -10.29
C GLN A 296 23.53 18.48 -9.30
N ARG A 297 23.69 17.55 -8.36
CA ARG A 297 22.72 17.36 -7.27
C ARG A 297 22.82 18.53 -6.29
N THR A 298 21.68 19.12 -5.98
CA THR A 298 21.59 20.08 -4.89
C THR A 298 21.66 19.35 -3.54
N GLY A 299 21.83 20.10 -2.43
CA GLY A 299 21.78 19.51 -1.09
C GLY A 299 20.39 19.08 -0.63
N HIS A 300 19.35 19.25 -1.48
CA HIS A 300 17.96 18.96 -1.13
C HIS A 300 17.52 17.62 -1.70
N SER A 301 17.10 16.73 -0.81
CA SER A 301 16.57 15.41 -1.17
C SER A 301 15.28 15.11 -0.42
N LEU A 302 14.46 14.22 -1.00
CA LEU A 302 13.22 13.72 -0.42
C LEU A 302 13.27 12.20 -0.36
N ASP A 303 13.15 11.64 0.84
CA ASP A 303 13.09 10.20 1.04
C ASP A 303 11.67 9.69 0.81
N LEU A 304 11.58 8.65 0.01
CA LEU A 304 10.35 8.03 -0.45
C LEU A 304 10.32 6.55 -0.05
N THR A 305 9.16 6.05 0.30
CA THR A 305 8.93 4.64 0.57
C THR A 305 7.92 4.10 -0.43
N ILE A 306 8.35 3.16 -1.26
CA ILE A 306 7.46 2.43 -2.17
C ILE A 306 6.78 1.32 -1.39
N THR A 307 5.46 1.28 -1.43
CA THR A 307 4.64 0.33 -0.68
C THR A 307 3.86 -0.64 -1.55
N LYS A 308 3.69 -0.34 -2.84
CA LYS A 308 2.97 -1.17 -3.80
C LYS A 308 3.59 -1.07 -5.19
N GLN A 309 3.54 -2.17 -5.91
CA GLN A 309 3.90 -2.25 -7.32
C GLN A 309 2.73 -2.82 -8.10
N LEU A 310 2.39 -2.19 -9.22
CA LEU A 310 1.44 -2.69 -10.21
C LEU A 310 2.24 -3.07 -11.45
N THR A 311 1.91 -4.20 -12.08
CA THR A 311 2.62 -4.68 -13.28
C THR A 311 1.67 -4.71 -14.46
N GLY A 312 2.11 -4.22 -15.60
CA GLY A 312 1.46 -4.31 -16.88
C GLY A 312 2.29 -5.11 -17.88
N ALA A 313 1.90 -5.03 -19.17
CA ALA A 313 2.56 -5.77 -20.25
C ALA A 313 3.90 -5.16 -20.69
N GLU A 314 4.12 -3.88 -20.46
CA GLU A 314 5.27 -3.09 -20.97
C GLU A 314 6.04 -2.35 -19.88
N GLY A 315 5.73 -2.65 -18.61
CA GLY A 315 6.38 -2.00 -17.49
C GLY A 315 5.62 -2.12 -16.19
N ARG A 316 5.95 -1.24 -15.26
CA ARG A 316 5.36 -1.25 -13.93
C ARG A 316 5.09 0.14 -13.39
N THR A 317 4.11 0.23 -12.51
CA THR A 317 3.81 1.43 -11.74
C THR A 317 4.16 1.20 -10.28
N LEU A 318 4.97 2.10 -9.72
CA LEU A 318 5.33 2.10 -8.30
C LEU A 318 4.51 3.15 -7.58
N LEU A 319 3.92 2.75 -6.47
CA LEU A 319 3.13 3.61 -5.58
C LEU A 319 3.79 3.70 -4.22
N GLY A 320 3.90 4.91 -3.71
CA GLY A 320 4.56 5.15 -2.43
C GLY A 320 4.21 6.51 -1.84
N HIS A 321 4.99 6.92 -0.84
CA HIS A 321 4.83 8.20 -0.18
C HIS A 321 6.17 8.65 0.45
N ASP A 322 6.28 9.93 0.79
CA ASP A 322 7.35 10.44 1.63
C ASP A 322 7.19 9.97 3.10
N CYS A 323 8.21 10.16 3.92
CA CYS A 323 8.20 9.72 5.32
C CYS A 323 7.07 10.35 6.15
N SER A 324 6.62 11.56 5.80
CA SER A 324 5.48 12.23 6.44
C SER A 324 4.12 11.79 5.91
N GLN A 325 4.08 11.03 4.82
CA GLN A 325 2.87 10.69 4.04
C GLN A 325 2.11 11.93 3.54
N LEU A 326 2.79 13.06 3.40
CA LEU A 326 2.25 14.27 2.81
C LEU A 326 2.17 14.15 1.29
N LEU A 327 3.20 13.58 0.69
CA LEU A 327 3.30 13.41 -0.75
C LEU A 327 3.05 11.94 -1.12
N ASN A 328 2.06 11.70 -1.97
CA ASN A 328 1.91 10.41 -2.63
C ASN A 328 2.75 10.41 -3.90
N LEU A 329 3.46 9.33 -4.10
CA LEU A 329 4.23 9.06 -5.30
C LEU A 329 3.46 8.09 -6.21
N HIS A 330 3.39 8.44 -7.48
CA HIS A 330 2.97 7.57 -8.57
C HIS A 330 4.04 7.63 -9.66
N MET A 331 4.76 6.52 -9.87
CA MET A 331 5.87 6.46 -10.80
C MET A 331 5.69 5.31 -11.80
N VAL A 332 5.71 5.66 -13.07
CA VAL A 332 5.68 4.72 -14.19
C VAL A 332 7.11 4.42 -14.63
N LEU A 333 7.48 3.15 -14.60
CA LEU A 333 8.75 2.63 -15.08
C LEU A 333 8.48 1.69 -16.27
N PRO A 334 8.74 2.12 -17.51
CA PRO A 334 8.63 1.25 -18.68
C PRO A 334 9.74 0.19 -18.67
N ASP A 335 9.46 -0.96 -19.29
CA ASP A 335 10.46 -1.96 -19.60
C ASP A 335 11.33 -1.51 -20.78
N GLU A 336 12.49 -2.13 -20.96
CA GLU A 336 13.41 -1.82 -22.05
C GLU A 336 12.74 -2.11 -23.41
N GLY A 337 12.72 -1.11 -24.29
CA GLY A 337 12.07 -1.20 -25.60
C GLY A 337 10.57 -0.85 -25.64
N SER A 338 9.96 -0.54 -24.50
CA SER A 338 8.57 -0.05 -24.44
C SER A 338 8.42 1.30 -25.12
N GLN A 339 7.23 1.55 -25.67
CA GLN A 339 6.83 2.87 -26.19
C GLN A 339 6.30 3.81 -25.09
N VAL A 340 6.06 3.28 -23.90
CA VAL A 340 5.57 4.06 -22.76
C VAL A 340 6.68 4.95 -22.22
N GLN A 341 6.34 6.21 -21.95
CA GLN A 341 7.29 7.13 -21.33
C GLN A 341 7.28 6.96 -19.80
N GLY A 342 8.48 6.95 -19.21
CA GLY A 342 8.61 7.04 -17.77
C GLY A 342 8.02 8.33 -17.22
N LYS A 343 7.20 8.24 -16.18
CA LYS A 343 6.51 9.39 -15.59
C LYS A 343 6.60 9.34 -14.07
N LEU A 344 6.85 10.49 -13.48
CA LEU A 344 6.81 10.71 -12.04
C LEU A 344 5.71 11.72 -11.73
N THR A 345 4.79 11.36 -10.86
CA THR A 345 3.76 12.26 -10.33
C THR A 345 3.84 12.27 -8.81
N LEU A 346 3.80 13.47 -8.24
CA LEU A 346 3.75 13.69 -6.80
C LEU A 346 2.44 14.43 -6.49
N ASP A 347 1.58 13.82 -5.69
CA ASP A 347 0.31 14.40 -5.26
C ASP A 347 0.39 14.80 -3.80
N MET A 348 0.16 16.08 -3.52
CA MET A 348 0.20 16.60 -2.15
C MET A 348 -1.16 16.46 -1.47
N LYS A 349 -1.17 15.78 -0.34
CA LYS A 349 -2.34 15.71 0.55
C LYS A 349 -2.53 17.01 1.33
N PRO A 350 -3.73 17.25 1.90
CA PRO A 350 -3.94 18.38 2.79
C PRO A 350 -2.93 18.43 3.95
N VAL A 351 -2.38 19.62 4.19
CA VAL A 351 -1.36 19.84 5.23
C VAL A 351 -2.00 20.15 6.58
N HIS A 352 -3.23 20.67 6.59
CA HIS A 352 -3.92 21.09 7.81
C HIS A 352 -4.08 19.97 8.84
N GLY A 353 -3.99 20.32 10.10
CA GLY A 353 -4.07 19.37 11.21
C GLY A 353 -2.83 18.51 11.41
N ARG A 354 -1.84 18.56 10.50
CA ARG A 354 -0.58 17.80 10.61
C ARG A 354 0.42 18.50 11.52
N ARG A 355 1.37 17.72 12.00
CA ARG A 355 2.45 18.26 12.84
C ARG A 355 3.49 18.98 12.00
N PRO A 356 3.84 20.25 12.32
CA PRO A 356 4.78 21.05 11.53
C PRO A 356 6.14 20.38 11.27
N HIS A 357 6.72 19.73 12.28
CA HIS A 357 8.01 19.06 12.15
C HIS A 357 8.00 17.83 11.23
N GLU A 358 6.84 17.14 11.10
CA GLU A 358 6.69 15.99 10.21
C GLU A 358 6.62 16.42 8.74
N VAL A 359 5.85 17.48 8.44
CA VAL A 359 5.63 17.93 7.06
C VAL A 359 6.67 18.93 6.56
N GLY A 360 7.41 19.55 7.47
CA GLY A 360 8.40 20.59 7.18
C GLY A 360 9.44 20.20 6.13
N PRO A 361 10.06 19.01 6.21
CA PRO A 361 11.03 18.56 5.22
C PRO A 361 10.46 18.48 3.80
N ALA A 362 9.27 17.88 3.63
CA ALA A 362 8.61 17.76 2.33
C ALA A 362 8.24 19.12 1.74
N ILE A 363 7.65 20.01 2.55
CA ILE A 363 7.32 21.38 2.11
C ILE A 363 8.58 22.18 1.77
N THR A 364 9.65 22.03 2.53
CA THR A 364 10.93 22.70 2.24
C THR A 364 11.49 22.22 0.90
N TRP A 365 11.46 20.91 0.66
CA TRP A 365 11.90 20.31 -0.61
C TRP A 365 11.05 20.82 -1.79
N LEU A 366 9.72 20.85 -1.66
CA LEU A 366 8.83 21.38 -2.69
C LEU A 366 9.10 22.86 -3.02
N CYS A 367 9.44 23.67 -2.02
CA CYS A 367 9.78 25.10 -2.23
C CYS A 367 11.10 25.32 -2.99
N GLU A 368 11.95 24.30 -3.08
CA GLU A 368 13.19 24.38 -3.86
C GLU A 368 12.99 24.05 -5.35
N LEU A 369 11.80 23.56 -5.72
CA LEU A 369 11.46 23.31 -7.11
C LEU A 369 11.00 24.61 -7.80
N THR A 370 11.68 25.00 -8.87
CA THR A 370 11.33 26.17 -9.69
C THR A 370 10.67 25.80 -11.02
N GLY A 371 10.67 24.48 -11.36
CA GLY A 371 10.08 23.94 -12.57
C GLY A 371 11.06 23.72 -13.72
N GLU A 372 12.30 24.13 -13.57
CA GLU A 372 13.35 23.99 -14.59
C GLU A 372 14.37 22.87 -14.27
N GLU A 373 14.21 22.26 -13.09
CA GLU A 373 15.13 21.24 -12.62
C GLU A 373 14.84 19.86 -13.20
N SER A 374 15.84 19.00 -13.20
CA SER A 374 15.66 17.57 -13.30
C SER A 374 15.65 16.92 -11.92
N LEU A 375 14.89 15.85 -11.79
CA LEU A 375 14.80 15.06 -10.57
C LEU A 375 15.51 13.73 -10.77
N ALA A 376 16.54 13.46 -9.98
CA ALA A 376 17.25 12.19 -10.00
C ALA A 376 16.72 11.29 -8.89
N LEU A 377 16.28 10.10 -9.25
CA LEU A 377 15.82 9.07 -8.32
C LEU A 377 16.92 8.06 -8.06
N THR A 378 17.19 7.76 -6.80
CA THR A 378 18.20 6.78 -6.39
C THR A 378 17.64 5.72 -5.43
N ALA A 379 18.20 4.51 -5.51
CA ALA A 379 18.05 3.44 -4.53
C ALA A 379 19.43 3.19 -3.91
N GLY A 380 19.70 3.78 -2.74
CA GLY A 380 21.05 3.85 -2.19
C GLY A 380 22.02 4.52 -3.17
N PRO A 381 23.15 3.87 -3.55
CA PRO A 381 24.13 4.46 -4.48
C PRO A 381 23.71 4.40 -5.95
N LEU A 382 22.69 3.61 -6.30
CA LEU A 382 22.27 3.37 -7.67
C LEU A 382 21.27 4.42 -8.13
N GLN A 383 21.51 5.05 -9.28
CA GLN A 383 20.53 5.90 -9.94
C GLN A 383 19.53 5.02 -10.70
N VAL A 384 18.24 5.14 -10.33
CA VAL A 384 17.14 4.36 -10.90
C VAL A 384 16.48 5.09 -12.07
N GLY A 385 16.44 6.42 -12.01
CA GLY A 385 15.81 7.22 -13.05
C GLY A 385 16.16 8.70 -12.95
N ARG A 386 15.85 9.42 -14.03
CA ARG A 386 15.91 10.87 -14.10
C ARG A 386 14.63 11.37 -14.76
N PHE A 387 14.01 12.36 -14.17
CA PHE A 387 12.77 12.95 -14.63
C PHE A 387 12.98 14.45 -14.83
N SER A 388 12.52 14.95 -15.96
CA SER A 388 12.45 16.38 -16.25
C SER A 388 10.99 16.75 -16.47
N GLY A 389 10.55 17.86 -15.97
CA GLY A 389 9.17 18.27 -16.14
C GLY A 389 8.87 19.61 -15.52
N ASP A 390 7.74 20.16 -15.91
CA ASP A 390 7.20 21.43 -15.45
C ASP A 390 6.41 21.18 -14.15
N ALA A 391 7.11 21.26 -13.01
CA ALA A 391 6.46 21.11 -11.70
C ALA A 391 5.76 22.41 -11.32
N ARG A 392 4.45 22.47 -11.44
CA ARG A 392 3.64 23.63 -11.03
C ARG A 392 3.03 23.37 -9.66
N TRP A 393 3.56 24.03 -8.67
CA TRP A 393 3.06 23.97 -7.30
C TRP A 393 2.27 25.23 -6.95
N PRO A 394 1.34 25.18 -5.97
CA PRO A 394 0.63 26.37 -5.50
C PRO A 394 1.59 27.48 -5.08
N GLN A 395 1.29 28.74 -5.43
CA GLN A 395 2.14 29.89 -5.12
C GLN A 395 2.33 30.14 -3.62
N ASP A 396 1.46 29.57 -2.78
CA ASP A 396 1.45 29.78 -1.33
C ASP A 396 2.43 28.90 -0.54
N LEU A 397 3.21 28.02 -1.22
CA LEU A 397 4.14 27.11 -0.52
C LEU A 397 5.21 27.84 0.27
N THR A 398 5.67 29.00 -0.21
CA THR A 398 6.66 29.80 0.52
C THR A 398 6.11 30.33 1.85
N ALA A 399 4.88 30.85 1.84
CA ALA A 399 4.20 31.30 3.06
C ALA A 399 3.96 30.13 4.01
N LEU A 400 3.54 28.98 3.48
CA LEU A 400 3.36 27.75 4.25
C LEU A 400 4.67 27.26 4.89
N ARG A 401 5.79 27.27 4.15
CA ARG A 401 7.12 26.93 4.68
C ARG A 401 7.52 27.86 5.84
N MET A 402 7.31 29.16 5.67
CA MET A 402 7.61 30.14 6.72
C MET A 402 6.76 29.88 7.97
N LEU A 403 5.45 29.67 7.79
CA LEU A 403 4.54 29.33 8.89
C LEU A 403 4.97 28.05 9.61
N ILE A 404 5.25 26.97 8.89
CA ILE A 404 5.68 25.70 9.47
C ILE A 404 6.93 25.86 10.33
N ARG A 405 7.94 26.60 9.84
CA ARG A 405 9.15 26.91 10.62
C ARG A 405 8.84 27.68 11.89
N ALA A 406 7.98 28.68 11.81
CA ALA A 406 7.56 29.46 12.97
C ALA A 406 6.82 28.60 13.99
N LEU A 407 5.90 27.72 13.52
CA LEU A 407 5.16 26.80 14.40
C LEU A 407 6.08 25.81 15.13
N VAL A 408 7.15 25.34 14.49
CA VAL A 408 8.16 24.48 15.16
C VAL A 408 8.80 25.25 16.33
N VAL A 409 9.24 26.46 16.12
CA VAL A 409 9.83 27.30 17.19
C VAL A 409 8.83 27.55 18.33
N LEU A 410 7.59 27.88 17.97
CA LEU A 410 6.54 28.12 18.96
C LEU A 410 6.22 26.87 19.78
N GLN A 411 6.12 25.69 19.13
CA GLN A 411 5.90 24.43 19.84
C GLN A 411 7.01 24.09 20.83
N GLU A 412 8.26 24.27 20.43
CA GLU A 412 9.42 24.04 21.30
C GLU A 412 9.39 24.97 22.52
N HIS A 413 9.01 26.24 22.30
CA HIS A 413 8.93 27.23 23.38
C HIS A 413 7.76 26.97 24.33
N LEU A 414 6.58 26.66 23.79
CA LEU A 414 5.35 26.46 24.57
C LEU A 414 5.23 25.06 25.19
N GLY A 415 6.01 24.08 24.69
CA GLY A 415 5.88 22.69 25.09
C GLY A 415 4.52 22.07 24.68
N THR A 416 3.83 22.69 23.72
CA THR A 416 2.48 22.30 23.28
C THR A 416 2.47 22.06 21.77
N LEU A 417 1.76 21.02 21.31
CA LEU A 417 1.59 20.74 19.89
C LEU A 417 0.69 21.80 19.24
N LEU A 418 1.22 22.46 18.21
CA LEU A 418 0.52 23.41 17.37
C LEU A 418 0.39 22.81 15.97
N PRO A 419 -0.76 22.24 15.59
CA PRO A 419 -0.94 21.69 14.25
C PRO A 419 -0.95 22.81 13.20
N VAL A 420 -0.65 22.45 11.96
CA VAL A 420 -0.79 23.38 10.83
C VAL A 420 -2.26 23.79 10.71
N PRO A 421 -2.58 25.10 10.68
CA PRO A 421 -3.95 25.58 10.68
C PRO A 421 -4.71 25.19 9.39
N SER A 422 -6.03 25.19 9.49
CA SER A 422 -6.94 24.80 8.38
C SER A 422 -6.88 25.77 7.21
N GLN A 423 -6.58 27.04 7.51
CA GLN A 423 -6.39 28.11 6.53
C GLN A 423 -5.07 28.82 6.79
N LEU A 424 -4.41 29.24 5.73
CA LEU A 424 -3.22 30.09 5.89
C LEU A 424 -3.63 31.40 6.57
N PRO A 425 -2.92 31.83 7.60
CA PRO A 425 -3.15 33.11 8.24
C PRO A 425 -3.06 34.27 7.22
N SER A 426 -3.81 35.34 7.46
CA SER A 426 -3.67 36.56 6.69
C SER A 426 -2.21 37.07 6.72
N ALA A 427 -1.81 37.89 5.77
CA ALA A 427 -0.44 38.42 5.71
C ALA A 427 -0.03 39.12 7.00
N THR A 428 -0.97 39.80 7.69
CA THR A 428 -0.72 40.47 8.97
C THR A 428 -0.51 39.43 10.09
N GLN A 429 -1.40 38.46 10.22
CA GLN A 429 -1.29 37.42 11.23
C GLN A 429 -0.02 36.56 11.04
N LEU A 430 0.27 36.21 9.78
CA LEU A 430 1.49 35.47 9.46
C LEU A 430 2.73 36.25 9.90
N ARG A 431 2.76 37.53 9.61
CA ARG A 431 3.86 38.39 10.04
C ARG A 431 4.02 38.42 11.55
N GLU A 432 2.95 38.56 12.31
CA GLU A 432 2.97 38.50 13.76
C GLU A 432 3.52 37.18 14.29
N ILE A 433 3.08 36.07 13.73
CA ILE A 433 3.57 34.72 14.06
C ILE A 433 5.07 34.60 13.78
N LEU A 434 5.53 35.10 12.63
CA LEU A 434 6.94 35.07 12.23
C LEU A 434 7.80 35.94 13.15
N ASP A 435 7.33 37.16 13.48
CA ASP A 435 8.05 38.11 14.36
C ASP A 435 8.21 37.51 15.77
N VAL A 436 7.17 36.88 16.31
CA VAL A 436 7.21 36.20 17.60
C VAL A 436 8.17 35.01 17.57
N ALA A 437 8.09 34.16 16.54
CA ALA A 437 8.99 33.01 16.40
C ALA A 437 10.46 33.46 16.23
N GLN A 438 10.70 34.51 15.46
CA GLN A 438 12.03 35.11 15.28
C GLN A 438 12.59 35.61 16.61
N ALA A 439 11.79 36.35 17.39
CA ALA A 439 12.17 36.83 18.69
C ALA A 439 12.53 35.71 19.67
N LEU A 440 11.70 34.63 19.70
CA LEU A 440 11.96 33.47 20.55
C LEU A 440 13.21 32.69 20.14
N SER A 441 13.56 32.69 18.86
CA SER A 441 14.83 32.14 18.35
C SER A 441 16.06 32.95 18.73
N GLY A 442 15.89 34.10 19.42
CA GLY A 442 16.97 34.96 19.85
C GLY A 442 17.38 36.05 18.84
N THR A 443 16.67 36.16 17.71
CA THR A 443 16.89 37.21 16.71
C THR A 443 15.82 38.29 16.86
N PRO A 444 16.17 39.56 17.12
CA PRO A 444 15.19 40.64 17.25
C PRO A 444 14.36 40.82 15.97
N ALA A 445 13.03 40.92 16.11
CA ALA A 445 12.12 41.20 15.00
C ALA A 445 11.72 42.69 15.03
N LYS A 446 12.00 43.40 13.94
CA LYS A 446 11.70 44.82 13.81
C LYS A 446 10.19 45.05 13.73
N GLN A 447 9.67 45.91 14.60
CA GLN A 447 8.26 46.30 14.65
C GLN A 447 8.05 47.66 13.97
N ARG A 448 6.88 47.81 13.34
CA ARG A 448 6.52 49.06 12.67
C ARG A 448 5.38 49.76 13.44
N PHE A 449 5.74 50.40 14.50
CA PHE A 449 4.87 51.35 15.18
C PHE A 449 5.71 52.43 15.85
N ASP A 450 5.14 53.60 15.98
CA ASP A 450 5.79 54.84 16.36
C ASP A 450 5.58 55.17 17.84
N GLY A 451 4.89 54.33 18.58
CA GLY A 451 4.69 54.57 20.00
C GLY A 451 3.99 53.43 20.73
N ILE A 452 3.92 53.58 22.01
CA ILE A 452 3.28 52.64 22.94
C ILE A 452 2.36 53.46 23.84
N ASP A 453 1.09 53.10 23.85
CA ASP A 453 0.11 53.65 24.75
C ASP A 453 -0.11 52.68 25.92
N ALA A 454 -0.05 53.17 27.14
CA ALA A 454 -0.26 52.36 28.33
C ALA A 454 -1.16 53.10 29.32
N THR A 455 -1.66 52.36 30.31
CA THR A 455 -2.53 52.94 31.36
C THR A 455 -1.84 52.85 32.71
N VAL A 456 -1.68 53.98 33.37
CA VAL A 456 -1.21 54.06 34.77
C VAL A 456 -2.44 54.09 35.66
N GLN A 457 -2.51 53.18 36.61
CA GLN A 457 -3.63 53.09 37.55
C GLN A 457 -3.68 54.33 38.45
N ARG A 458 -4.89 54.69 38.83
CA ARG A 458 -5.16 55.75 39.79
C ARG A 458 -4.29 55.61 41.04
N GLY A 459 -3.82 56.76 41.59
CA GLY A 459 -2.97 56.81 42.77
C GLY A 459 -1.50 56.42 42.52
N LYS A 460 -1.12 56.04 41.29
CA LYS A 460 0.26 55.66 40.93
C LYS A 460 0.94 56.63 39.98
N LEU A 461 0.23 57.67 39.52
CA LEU A 461 0.74 58.57 38.49
C LEU A 461 2.01 59.29 38.96
N ARG A 462 2.04 59.77 40.16
CA ARG A 462 3.21 60.51 40.69
C ARG A 462 4.46 59.64 40.76
N ALA A 463 4.34 58.49 41.38
CA ALA A 463 5.42 57.50 41.45
C ALA A 463 5.90 57.06 40.06
N PHE A 464 4.98 56.93 39.12
CA PHE A 464 5.32 56.64 37.73
C PHE A 464 6.11 57.76 37.08
N LEU A 465 5.67 59.02 37.20
CA LEU A 465 6.38 60.21 36.65
C LEU A 465 7.76 60.41 37.26
N ASP A 466 7.92 60.17 38.56
CA ASP A 466 9.18 60.23 39.26
C ASP A 466 10.16 59.13 38.83
N ALA A 467 9.63 57.94 38.40
CA ALA A 467 10.42 56.82 37.93
C ALA A 467 10.83 56.92 36.46
N ILE A 468 10.11 57.70 35.65
CA ILE A 468 10.39 57.85 34.23
C ILE A 468 11.29 59.02 33.96
N PRO A 469 12.48 58.84 33.34
CA PRO A 469 13.37 59.94 32.97
C PRO A 469 12.69 60.96 32.06
N THR A 470 13.14 62.21 32.16
CA THR A 470 12.70 63.27 31.24
C THR A 470 13.37 63.18 29.88
N GLU A 471 14.57 62.63 29.86
CA GLU A 471 15.32 62.36 28.62
C GLU A 471 14.85 61.09 27.94
N PRO A 472 14.95 61.00 26.59
CA PRO A 472 14.67 59.79 25.88
C PRO A 472 15.50 58.63 26.43
N GLY A 473 14.82 57.47 26.68
CA GLY A 473 15.43 56.27 27.24
C GLY A 473 14.95 55.00 26.57
N ALA A 474 15.57 53.89 26.90
CA ALA A 474 15.10 52.60 26.42
C ALA A 474 13.91 52.11 27.25
N LEU A 475 12.84 51.74 26.56
CA LEU A 475 11.68 51.11 27.17
C LEU A 475 11.72 49.61 26.90
N TYR A 476 11.64 48.83 27.96
CA TYR A 476 11.59 47.38 27.90
C TYR A 476 10.32 46.89 28.57
N ILE A 477 9.44 46.24 27.78
CA ILE A 477 8.16 45.77 28.27
C ILE A 477 8.11 44.24 28.06
N THR A 478 8.15 43.50 29.15
CA THR A 478 7.82 42.08 29.12
C THR A 478 6.31 41.91 28.97
N ASN A 479 5.90 41.15 28.00
CA ASN A 479 4.49 40.94 27.74
C ASN A 479 4.24 39.47 27.32
N VAL A 480 3.00 39.01 27.56
CA VAL A 480 2.48 37.83 26.92
C VAL A 480 1.89 38.26 25.57
N ARG A 481 2.45 37.75 24.47
CA ARG A 481 1.95 38.08 23.14
C ARG A 481 0.86 37.08 22.77
N ALA A 482 -0.29 37.52 22.32
CA ALA A 482 -1.29 36.67 21.76
C ALA A 482 -1.11 36.62 20.23
N ILE A 483 -1.01 35.40 19.68
CA ILE A 483 -1.08 35.13 18.24
C ILE A 483 -2.39 34.39 17.95
N GLU A 484 -2.91 34.51 16.76
CA GLU A 484 -4.16 33.83 16.37
C GLU A 484 -3.88 32.69 15.39
N LEU A 485 -4.37 31.49 15.70
CA LEU A 485 -4.35 30.32 14.82
C LEU A 485 -5.74 29.70 14.79
N ASP A 486 -6.29 29.49 13.58
CA ASP A 486 -7.65 28.98 13.37
C ASP A 486 -8.73 29.74 14.21
N GLY A 487 -8.60 31.06 14.32
CA GLY A 487 -9.51 31.89 15.11
C GLY A 487 -9.37 31.74 16.62
N GLN A 488 -8.34 31.03 17.09
CA GLN A 488 -8.08 30.86 18.51
C GLN A 488 -6.86 31.66 18.93
N PRO A 489 -6.97 32.48 19.99
CA PRO A 489 -5.83 33.18 20.54
C PRO A 489 -4.92 32.22 21.32
N ILE A 490 -3.61 32.27 21.02
CA ILE A 490 -2.59 31.50 21.71
C ILE A 490 -1.67 32.49 22.41
N GLU A 491 -1.63 32.40 23.74
CA GLU A 491 -0.74 33.20 24.53
C GLU A 491 0.70 32.66 24.46
N VAL A 492 1.63 33.55 24.06
CA VAL A 492 3.05 33.22 23.94
C VAL A 492 3.82 34.05 24.97
N PRO A 493 4.18 33.46 26.12
CA PRO A 493 5.04 34.14 27.11
C PRO A 493 6.49 34.20 26.64
N GLY A 494 7.32 34.95 27.36
CA GLY A 494 8.75 34.96 27.12
C GLY A 494 9.21 35.87 25.98
N VAL A 495 8.36 36.78 25.52
CA VAL A 495 8.72 37.85 24.59
C VAL A 495 8.73 39.20 25.28
N ALA A 496 9.53 40.13 24.78
CA ALA A 496 9.58 41.49 25.26
C ALA A 496 9.65 42.47 24.09
N LEU A 497 9.02 43.60 24.28
CA LEU A 497 9.18 44.75 23.40
C LEU A 497 10.35 45.59 23.90
N TRP A 498 11.29 45.85 23.03
CA TRP A 498 12.42 46.74 23.28
C TRP A 498 12.36 47.94 22.34
N ALA A 499 12.24 49.12 22.92
CA ALA A 499 12.13 50.38 22.20
C ALA A 499 13.19 51.32 22.72
N PRO A 500 14.29 51.56 21.97
CA PRO A 500 15.28 52.59 22.32
C PRO A 500 14.74 53.98 22.05
N ASN A 501 15.27 54.97 22.74
CA ASN A 501 14.96 56.39 22.52
C ASN A 501 13.46 56.74 22.61
N MET A 502 12.75 56.12 23.55
CA MET A 502 11.34 56.42 23.86
C MET A 502 11.27 57.63 24.81
N GLN A 503 10.31 58.49 24.54
CA GLN A 503 10.00 59.62 25.37
C GLN A 503 8.51 59.66 25.73
N LEU A 504 8.19 60.06 26.95
CA LEU A 504 6.82 60.26 27.39
C LEU A 504 6.27 61.56 26.76
N GLU A 505 5.45 61.39 25.69
CA GLU A 505 4.91 62.49 24.87
C GLU A 505 4.00 63.44 25.67
N ASN A 506 3.11 62.85 26.46
CA ASN A 506 2.12 63.64 27.21
C ASN A 506 2.55 63.94 28.67
N ARG A 507 3.84 63.96 28.95
CA ARG A 507 4.39 64.18 30.29
C ARG A 507 3.89 65.52 30.93
N ALA A 508 3.94 66.62 30.19
CA ALA A 508 3.52 67.92 30.69
C ALA A 508 2.01 67.94 31.04
N GLU A 509 1.17 67.23 30.27
CA GLU A 509 -0.25 67.08 30.54
C GLU A 509 -0.49 66.34 31.86
N LEU A 510 0.25 65.23 32.07
CA LEU A 510 0.17 64.40 33.26
C LEU A 510 0.68 65.05 34.51
N GLU A 511 1.75 65.84 34.42
CA GLU A 511 2.31 66.63 35.52
C GLU A 511 1.39 67.76 35.97
N ALA A 512 0.59 68.31 35.07
CA ALA A 512 -0.38 69.38 35.36
C ALA A 512 -1.65 68.86 36.09
N LEU A 513 -1.86 67.53 36.21
CA LEU A 513 -3.01 66.96 36.90
C LEU A 513 -2.88 67.17 38.42
N SER A 514 -3.81 67.85 39.00
CA SER A 514 -3.85 68.11 40.44
C SER A 514 -4.38 66.97 41.29
N LEU A 515 -5.12 66.04 40.69
CA LEU A 515 -5.75 64.91 41.36
C LEU A 515 -5.51 63.59 40.61
N ASP A 516 -5.00 62.54 41.28
CA ASP A 516 -4.76 61.20 40.75
C ASP A 516 -5.93 60.25 41.18
N VAL A 517 -7.14 60.59 40.68
CA VAL A 517 -8.39 59.88 41.06
C VAL A 517 -8.93 58.91 40.00
N THR A 518 -8.35 58.95 38.81
CA THR A 518 -8.73 58.11 37.65
C THR A 518 -7.49 57.42 37.10
N ASP A 519 -7.69 56.43 36.26
CA ASP A 519 -6.63 55.83 35.43
C ASP A 519 -6.19 56.84 34.37
N HIS A 520 -4.89 56.89 34.09
CA HIS A 520 -4.30 57.85 33.18
C HIS A 520 -3.66 57.16 31.98
N GLN A 521 -3.97 57.64 30.77
CA GLN A 521 -3.31 57.19 29.55
C GLN A 521 -1.93 57.86 29.43
N VAL A 522 -0.90 57.05 29.31
CA VAL A 522 0.49 57.50 29.06
C VAL A 522 0.88 57.13 27.63
N ARG A 523 1.53 58.04 26.93
CA ARG A 523 1.92 57.88 25.54
C ARG A 523 3.43 57.99 25.42
N PHE A 524 4.05 56.86 25.08
CA PHE A 524 5.47 56.85 24.71
C PHE A 524 5.60 56.90 23.20
N ARG A 525 6.46 57.78 22.71
CA ARG A 525 6.79 57.90 21.29
C ARG A 525 8.28 57.69 21.11
N SER A 526 8.66 57.01 20.03
CA SER A 526 10.06 56.86 19.65
C SER A 526 10.55 58.09 18.88
N ALA A 527 11.85 58.34 18.91
CA ALA A 527 12.46 59.26 17.98
C ALA A 527 12.17 58.81 16.53
N PRO A 528 12.06 59.72 15.54
CA PRO A 528 11.67 59.40 14.17
C PRO A 528 12.48 58.28 13.51
N ASP A 529 13.74 58.10 13.91
CA ASP A 529 14.67 57.12 13.33
C ASP A 529 14.93 55.92 14.26
N ALA A 530 14.18 55.79 15.37
CA ALA A 530 14.37 54.69 16.31
C ALA A 530 13.51 53.47 15.97
N ASP A 531 14.15 52.36 15.72
CA ASP A 531 13.49 51.10 15.49
C ASP A 531 13.04 50.44 16.80
N ILE A 532 11.85 49.90 16.83
CA ILE A 532 11.31 49.12 17.94
C ILE A 532 11.40 47.63 17.58
N TYR A 533 11.78 46.82 18.54
CA TYR A 533 12.03 45.39 18.33
C TYR A 533 11.22 44.49 19.26
N LEU A 534 10.72 43.43 18.75
CA LEU A 534 10.27 42.28 19.55
C LEU A 534 11.47 41.37 19.79
N THR A 535 11.75 41.04 21.05
CA THR A 535 12.91 40.23 21.46
C THR A 535 12.47 39.12 22.41
N ARG A 536 13.35 38.15 22.65
CA ARG A 536 13.15 37.19 23.74
C ARG A 536 13.27 37.91 25.08
N ALA A 537 12.32 37.66 26.00
CA ALA A 537 12.38 38.21 27.34
C ALA A 537 13.58 37.62 28.14
N VAL A 538 14.32 38.49 28.85
CA VAL A 538 15.41 38.09 29.76
C VAL A 538 14.92 38.20 31.21
N ALA A 539 15.37 37.28 32.06
CA ALA A 539 14.92 37.20 33.45
C ALA A 539 15.30 38.38 34.33
N GLU A 540 16.33 39.16 33.96
CA GLU A 540 16.78 40.34 34.68
C GLU A 540 16.80 41.55 33.75
N PRO A 541 15.83 42.47 33.87
CA PRO A 541 15.86 43.76 33.18
C PRO A 541 16.89 44.65 33.84
N GLY A 542 18.12 44.61 33.44
CA GLY A 542 19.23 45.37 33.99
C GLY A 542 20.59 44.93 33.47
N ALA A 543 20.69 43.81 32.82
CA ALA A 543 21.87 43.46 32.05
C ALA A 543 22.03 44.47 30.91
N PRO A 544 23.19 45.09 30.73
CA PRO A 544 23.41 46.03 29.64
C PRO A 544 23.13 45.28 28.32
N TRP A 545 22.18 45.77 27.54
CA TRP A 545 21.92 45.30 26.18
C TRP A 545 23.16 45.62 25.33
N THR A 546 24.17 44.78 25.46
CA THR A 546 25.33 44.81 24.59
C THR A 546 24.96 44.12 23.29
N ALA A 547 24.92 44.92 22.25
CA ALA A 547 24.72 44.53 20.87
C ALA A 547 23.26 44.38 20.42
N VAL A 548 22.66 45.48 19.99
CA VAL A 548 21.82 45.43 18.79
C VAL A 548 22.69 44.85 17.69
N PRO A 549 22.33 43.72 17.07
CA PRO A 549 23.03 43.27 15.87
C PRO A 549 22.87 44.35 14.81
N THR A 550 23.98 44.88 14.33
CA THR A 550 24.09 45.79 13.19
C THR A 550 23.65 45.10 11.91
#